data_2c189dc196caa6377b78e07dd4cb8c2d
#
_entry.id   2c189dc196caa6377b78e07dd4cb8c2d
#
_cell.length_a   1.000
_cell.length_b   1.000
_cell.length_c   1.000
_cell.angle_alpha   90.00
_cell.angle_beta   90.00
_cell.angle_gamma   90.00
#
_symmetry.space_group_name_H-M   'P 1'
#
loop_
_entity.id
_entity.type
_entity.pdbx_description
1 polymer ?
#
loop_
_entity_poly.entity_id
_entity_poly.type
_entity_poly.pdbx_seq_one_letter_code
_entity_poly.pdbx_strand_id
1 'polypeptide(L)' 'MKLVLTVLARDEADVIEAQVAFHLNAGVDFVIATDNSSQDGTTEILEAYARDGILHLIR' A
#
# COMPACT_ATOMS: atom_id res chain seq x y z
N MET A 1 -2.04 -14.90 14.80
CA MET A 1 -3.00 -13.83 14.48
C MET A 1 -2.49 -13.02 13.30
N LYS A 2 -3.35 -12.72 12.35
CA LYS A 2 -2.97 -11.89 11.21
C LYS A 2 -3.48 -10.47 11.39
N LEU A 3 -2.60 -9.51 11.13
CA LEU A 3 -2.92 -8.10 11.23
C LEU A 3 -2.98 -7.52 9.82
N VAL A 4 -4.15 -7.00 9.43
CA VAL A 4 -4.39 -6.45 8.12
C VAL A 4 -4.58 -4.95 8.22
N LEU A 5 -3.84 -4.20 7.40
CA LEU A 5 -3.96 -2.75 7.32
C LEU A 5 -4.74 -2.38 6.08
N THR A 6 -5.73 -1.49 6.24
CA THR A 6 -6.43 -0.91 5.09
C THR A 6 -6.02 0.55 4.95
N VAL A 7 -5.71 0.96 3.72
CA VAL A 7 -5.31 2.35 3.45
C VAL A 7 -6.06 2.87 2.23
N LEU A 8 -6.34 4.17 2.25
CA LEU A 8 -6.86 4.88 1.09
C LEU A 8 -5.76 5.81 0.60
N ALA A 9 -5.36 5.66 -0.66
CA ALA A 9 -4.26 6.43 -1.23
C ALA A 9 -4.74 7.26 -2.40
N ARG A 10 -4.21 8.48 -2.49
CA ARG A 10 -4.43 9.35 -3.65
C ARG A 10 -3.28 10.34 -3.72
N ASP A 11 -2.52 10.27 -4.83
CA ASP A 11 -1.43 11.20 -5.11
C ASP A 11 -0.47 11.37 -3.93
N GLU A 12 -0.07 10.25 -3.33
CA GLU A 12 0.76 10.24 -2.14
C GLU A 12 2.07 9.47 -2.35
N ALA A 13 2.60 9.48 -3.58
CA ALA A 13 3.76 8.67 -3.91
C ALA A 13 4.95 8.96 -3.01
N ASP A 14 5.10 10.20 -2.56
CA ASP A 14 6.22 10.60 -1.72
C ASP A 14 6.10 10.10 -0.27
N VAL A 15 4.91 9.69 0.17
CA VAL A 15 4.70 9.20 1.54
C VAL A 15 4.17 7.78 1.61
N ILE A 16 3.50 7.29 0.54
CA ILE A 16 2.82 5.99 0.62
C ILE A 16 3.81 4.84 0.82
N GLU A 17 4.95 4.89 0.17
CA GLU A 17 5.95 3.84 0.32
C GLU A 17 6.46 3.78 1.74
N ALA A 18 6.75 4.93 2.34
CA ALA A 18 7.21 4.99 3.72
C ALA A 18 6.14 4.48 4.70
N GLN A 19 4.87 4.83 4.44
CA GLN A 19 3.77 4.37 5.29
C GLN A 19 3.60 2.86 5.23
N VAL A 20 3.61 2.30 4.03
CA VAL A 20 3.45 0.85 3.88
C VAL A 20 4.63 0.12 4.51
N ALA A 21 5.85 0.58 4.25
CA ALA A 21 7.04 -0.05 4.82
C ALA A 21 7.03 0.03 6.35
N PHE A 22 6.64 1.16 6.90
CA PHE A 22 6.59 1.33 8.36
C PHE A 22 5.63 0.32 8.99
N HIS A 23 4.43 0.18 8.43
CA HIS A 23 3.43 -0.72 9.00
C HIS A 23 3.83 -2.19 8.84
N LEU A 24 4.45 -2.55 7.71
CA LEU A 24 4.94 -3.91 7.52
C LEU A 24 6.04 -4.24 8.53
N ASN A 25 6.94 -3.29 8.80
CA ASN A 25 7.97 -3.48 9.83
C ASN A 25 7.40 -3.54 11.23
N ALA A 26 6.25 -2.91 11.45
CA ALA A 26 5.60 -2.91 12.76
C ALA A 26 4.80 -4.19 13.04
N GLY A 27 4.73 -5.11 12.08
CA GLY A 27 4.08 -6.39 12.30
C GLY A 27 2.79 -6.62 11.52
N VAL A 28 2.45 -5.71 10.60
CA VAL A 28 1.29 -5.91 9.72
C VAL A 28 1.61 -7.04 8.75
N ASP A 29 0.70 -8.00 8.64
CA ASP A 29 0.92 -9.18 7.79
C ASP A 29 0.51 -8.96 6.35
N PHE A 30 -0.46 -8.07 6.11
CA PHE A 30 -1.00 -7.86 4.79
C PHE A 30 -1.64 -6.47 4.69
N VAL A 31 -1.56 -5.86 3.51
CA VAL A 31 -2.11 -4.52 3.28
C VAL A 31 -3.18 -4.59 2.20
N ILE A 32 -4.31 -3.93 2.45
CA ILE A 32 -5.33 -3.71 1.41
C ILE A 32 -5.33 -2.22 1.13
N ALA A 33 -4.94 -1.84 -0.08
CA ALA A 33 -4.83 -0.44 -0.48
C ALA A 33 -5.87 -0.11 -1.53
N THR A 34 -6.60 0.97 -1.33
CA THR A 34 -7.52 1.52 -2.33
C THR A 34 -6.86 2.74 -2.95
N ASP A 35 -6.64 2.69 -4.26
CA ASP A 35 -6.03 3.79 -5.01
C ASP A 35 -7.14 4.63 -5.65
N ASN A 36 -7.30 5.86 -5.19
CA ASN A 36 -8.35 6.75 -5.66
C ASN A 36 -7.81 7.64 -6.78
N SER A 37 -7.60 7.03 -7.95
CA SER A 37 -7.21 7.74 -9.18
C SER A 37 -5.90 8.53 -9.06
N SER A 38 -4.89 7.94 -8.43
CA SER A 38 -3.58 8.58 -8.29
C SER A 38 -2.91 8.78 -9.65
N GLN A 39 -2.19 9.88 -9.80
CA GLN A 39 -1.52 10.24 -11.05
C GLN A 39 -0.03 10.53 -10.86
N ASP A 40 0.51 10.31 -9.68
CA ASP A 40 1.88 10.71 -9.33
C ASP A 40 2.83 9.53 -9.08
N GLY A 41 2.44 8.32 -9.47
CA GLY A 41 3.26 7.14 -9.24
C GLY A 41 2.84 6.32 -8.03
N THR A 42 1.83 6.77 -7.28
CA THR A 42 1.30 6.00 -6.14
C THR A 42 0.86 4.61 -6.59
N THR A 43 0.17 4.52 -7.73
CA THR A 43 -0.32 3.25 -8.25
C THR A 43 0.83 2.27 -8.51
N GLU A 44 1.92 2.76 -9.11
CA GLU A 44 3.07 1.91 -9.44
C GLU A 44 3.74 1.37 -8.18
N ILE A 45 3.84 2.19 -7.14
CA ILE A 45 4.40 1.77 -5.86
C ILE A 45 3.54 0.66 -5.26
N LEU A 46 2.22 0.86 -5.24
CA LEU A 46 1.30 -0.13 -4.68
C LEU A 46 1.30 -1.42 -5.50
N GLU A 47 1.41 -1.31 -6.83
CA GLU A 47 1.48 -2.49 -7.70
C GLU A 47 2.73 -3.32 -7.42
N ALA A 48 3.85 -2.67 -7.11
CA ALA A 48 5.08 -3.39 -6.79
C ALA A 48 4.90 -4.23 -5.53
N TYR A 49 4.27 -3.68 -4.50
CA TYR A 49 3.97 -4.45 -3.29
C TYR A 49 2.97 -5.57 -3.57
N ALA A 50 1.99 -5.33 -4.45
CA ALA A 50 1.01 -6.35 -4.80
C ALA A 50 1.67 -7.54 -5.50
N ARG A 51 2.67 -7.28 -6.34
CA ARG A 51 3.41 -8.36 -7.00
C ARG A 51 4.20 -9.21 -6.01
N ASP A 52 4.62 -8.62 -4.90
CA ASP A 52 5.32 -9.36 -3.85
C ASP A 52 4.37 -10.19 -2.98
N GLY A 53 3.07 -10.05 -3.17
CA GLY A 53 2.07 -10.86 -2.45
C GLY A 53 1.71 -10.34 -1.07
N ILE A 54 2.17 -9.16 -0.70
CA ILE A 54 1.92 -8.59 0.63
C ILE A 54 0.88 -7.47 0.61
N LEU A 55 0.35 -7.14 -0.56
CA LEU A 55 -0.62 -6.08 -0.70
C LEU A 55 -1.66 -6.45 -1.74
N HIS A 56 -2.91 -6.11 -1.47
CA HIS A 56 -4.00 -6.21 -2.43
C HIS A 56 -4.41 -4.79 -2.86
N LEU A 57 -4.33 -4.52 -4.14
CA LEU A 57 -4.63 -3.20 -4.68
C LEU A 57 -6.04 -3.17 -5.24
N ILE A 58 -6.84 -2.21 -4.76
CA ILE A 58 -8.20 -1.94 -5.25
C ILE A 58 -8.16 -0.59 -5.95
N ARG A 59 -8.70 -0.53 -7.13
CA ARG A 59 -8.80 0.72 -7.90
C ARG A 59 -10.22 1.19 -8.06
#